data_13d8e4fdbed9948ad4584818bafeb40e
#
_entry.id   13d8e4fdbed9948ad4584818bafeb40e
#
_cell.length_a   1.000
_cell.length_b   1.000
_cell.length_c   1.000
_cell.angle_alpha   90.00
_cell.angle_beta   90.00
_cell.angle_gamma   90.00
#
_symmetry.space_group_name_H-M   'P 1'
#
loop_
_entity.id
_entity.type
_entity.pdbx_description
1 polymer ?
#
loop_
_entity_poly.entity_id
_entity_poly.type
_entity_poly.pdbx_seq_one_letter_code
_entity_poly.pdbx_strand_id
1 'polypeptide(L)'
;MEEDELKKVKATAWRYLDLAGLGDVVPKLDAMGYFMAPASKSHHLAEPGGLAAHSIHVTYWLVRLTRAGIVSWEDKRSPYRIGMLHDLVKCRCYVVDPTWDGYGPTRYLYRQPELTGHGEASALFAMSMLGVRLTPVETACIVHHMGAFCLDNRELKEFDAALGVYPQEVVCTHTADLLASRLEESVTYDLPIDGEV
;
A
#
# COMPACT_ATOMS: atom_id res chain seq x y z
N MET A 1 -1.07 -15.16 9.93
CA MET A 1 -2.14 -14.33 10.56
C MET A 1 -3.26 -15.27 10.97
N GLU A 2 -3.69 -15.19 12.21
CA GLU A 2 -4.81 -15.97 12.73
C GLU A 2 -6.15 -15.47 12.15
N GLU A 3 -7.16 -16.34 12.12
CA GLU A 3 -8.45 -16.01 11.47
C GLU A 3 -9.15 -14.76 12.03
N ASP A 4 -9.09 -14.57 13.35
CA ASP A 4 -9.71 -13.41 14.01
C ASP A 4 -8.93 -12.12 13.75
N GLU A 5 -7.62 -12.21 13.59
CA GLU A 5 -6.76 -11.10 13.20
C GLU A 5 -7.04 -10.69 11.74
N LEU A 6 -7.16 -11.66 10.84
CA LEU A 6 -7.53 -11.40 9.44
C LEU A 6 -8.90 -10.71 9.33
N LYS A 7 -9.87 -11.08 10.17
CA LYS A 7 -11.17 -10.40 10.22
C LYS A 7 -11.02 -8.92 10.66
N LYS A 8 -10.16 -8.65 11.64
CA LYS A 8 -9.87 -7.26 12.09
C LYS A 8 -9.19 -6.46 10.98
N VAL A 9 -8.19 -7.04 10.30
CA VAL A 9 -7.52 -6.42 9.15
C VAL A 9 -8.54 -6.04 8.08
N LYS A 10 -9.40 -6.98 7.66
CA LYS A 10 -10.43 -6.72 6.66
C LYS A 10 -11.38 -5.60 7.08
N ALA A 11 -11.88 -5.63 8.32
CA ALA A 11 -12.80 -4.61 8.83
C ALA A 11 -12.15 -3.22 8.86
N THR A 12 -10.90 -3.12 9.30
CA THR A 12 -10.15 -1.86 9.34
C THR A 12 -9.85 -1.36 7.92
N ALA A 13 -9.44 -2.24 7.01
CA ALA A 13 -9.19 -1.88 5.61
C ALA A 13 -10.47 -1.36 4.93
N TRP A 14 -11.61 -1.97 5.17
CA TRP A 14 -12.89 -1.49 4.65
C TRP A 14 -13.24 -0.10 5.16
N ARG A 15 -13.06 0.16 6.45
CA ARG A 15 -13.25 1.49 7.04
C ARG A 15 -12.33 2.53 6.37
N TYR A 16 -11.05 2.21 6.16
CA TYR A 16 -10.11 3.12 5.51
C TYR A 16 -10.43 3.35 4.03
N LEU A 17 -10.88 2.33 3.33
CA LEU A 17 -11.37 2.46 1.95
C LEU A 17 -12.64 3.33 1.88
N ASP A 18 -13.54 3.24 2.85
CA ASP A 18 -14.70 4.12 2.95
C ASP A 18 -14.29 5.57 3.19
N LEU A 19 -13.36 5.83 4.13
CA LEU A 19 -12.77 7.16 4.36
C LEU A 19 -12.02 7.69 3.13
N ALA A 20 -11.45 6.83 2.30
CA ALA A 20 -10.86 7.17 1.01
C ALA A 20 -11.91 7.54 -0.06
N GLY A 21 -13.20 7.30 0.21
CA GLY A 21 -14.26 7.37 -0.80
C GLY A 21 -14.19 6.24 -1.83
N LEU A 22 -13.72 5.08 -1.42
CA LEU A 22 -13.49 3.88 -2.24
C LEU A 22 -14.34 2.68 -1.79
N GLY A 23 -15.41 2.89 -1.03
CA GLY A 23 -16.27 1.81 -0.55
C GLY A 23 -16.89 0.98 -1.69
N ASP A 24 -17.19 1.60 -2.80
CA ASP A 24 -17.78 0.96 -3.99
C ASP A 24 -16.80 0.04 -4.76
N VAL A 25 -15.49 0.19 -4.56
CA VAL A 25 -14.49 -0.69 -5.21
C VAL A 25 -14.08 -1.89 -4.35
N VAL A 26 -14.53 -1.97 -3.10
CA VAL A 26 -14.21 -3.08 -2.18
C VAL A 26 -14.51 -4.46 -2.79
N PRO A 27 -15.65 -4.71 -3.47
CA PRO A 27 -15.88 -6.01 -4.11
C PRO A 27 -14.87 -6.35 -5.20
N LYS A 28 -14.37 -5.34 -5.94
CA LYS A 28 -13.32 -5.54 -6.95
C LYS A 28 -11.97 -5.86 -6.31
N LEU A 29 -11.62 -5.17 -5.22
CA LEU A 29 -10.40 -5.44 -4.44
C LEU A 29 -10.43 -6.86 -3.86
N ASP A 30 -11.56 -7.30 -3.33
CA ASP A 30 -11.72 -8.67 -2.82
C ASP A 30 -11.55 -9.71 -3.95
N ALA A 31 -12.19 -9.47 -5.09
CA ALA A 31 -12.04 -10.33 -6.28
C ALA A 31 -10.60 -10.35 -6.83
N MET A 32 -9.81 -9.29 -6.65
CA MET A 32 -8.39 -9.24 -6.99
C MET A 32 -7.49 -9.95 -5.95
N GLY A 33 -8.04 -10.37 -4.82
CA GLY A 33 -7.30 -11.00 -3.73
C GLY A 33 -6.57 -10.03 -2.80
N TYR A 34 -6.89 -8.73 -2.83
CA TYR A 34 -6.24 -7.70 -2.02
C TYR A 34 -6.19 -8.04 -0.53
N PHE A 35 -7.29 -8.55 0.02
CA PHE A 35 -7.41 -8.89 1.44
C PHE A 35 -6.76 -10.23 1.81
N MET A 36 -6.19 -10.95 0.86
CA MET A 36 -5.51 -12.23 1.06
C MET A 36 -4.06 -12.21 0.59
N ALA A 37 -3.65 -11.20 -0.18
CA ALA A 37 -2.29 -11.08 -0.68
C ALA A 37 -1.31 -10.79 0.47
N PRO A 38 -0.06 -11.31 0.41
CA PRO A 38 1.01 -10.92 1.31
C PRO A 38 1.59 -9.55 0.92
N ALA A 39 2.17 -8.83 1.87
CA ALA A 39 2.89 -7.59 1.60
C ALA A 39 4.26 -7.83 0.94
N SER A 40 4.87 -8.98 1.20
CA SER A 40 6.18 -9.35 0.65
C SER A 40 6.27 -10.87 0.42
N LYS A 41 7.32 -11.31 -0.29
CA LYS A 41 7.61 -12.72 -0.48
C LYS A 41 8.05 -13.43 0.81
N SER A 42 8.91 -12.78 1.61
CA SER A 42 9.61 -13.40 2.75
C SER A 42 10.10 -12.41 3.81
N HIS A 43 9.68 -11.14 3.71
CA HIS A 43 10.06 -10.11 4.67
C HIS A 43 8.87 -9.80 5.58
N HIS A 44 8.57 -8.51 5.81
CA HIS A 44 7.42 -8.08 6.61
C HIS A 44 6.11 -8.59 6.02
N LEU A 45 5.21 -9.02 6.88
CA LEU A 45 3.84 -9.44 6.52
C LEU A 45 3.76 -10.40 5.31
N ALA A 46 4.70 -11.37 5.25
CA ALA A 46 4.73 -12.42 4.22
C ALA A 46 3.69 -13.52 4.52
N GLU A 47 2.42 -13.14 4.66
CA GLU A 47 1.32 -13.99 5.09
C GLU A 47 -0.02 -13.52 4.51
N PRO A 48 -1.08 -14.37 4.52
CA PRO A 48 -2.40 -13.96 4.06
C PRO A 48 -2.90 -12.71 4.82
N GLY A 49 -3.38 -11.71 4.08
CA GLY A 49 -3.83 -10.43 4.63
C GLY A 49 -2.73 -9.39 4.82
N GLY A 50 -1.46 -9.77 4.61
CA GLY A 50 -0.31 -8.89 4.84
C GLY A 50 -0.35 -7.60 4.03
N LEU A 51 -0.79 -7.64 2.77
CA LEU A 51 -0.91 -6.45 1.93
C LEU A 51 -1.90 -5.43 2.51
N ALA A 52 -3.09 -5.89 2.90
CA ALA A 52 -4.11 -5.01 3.49
C ALA A 52 -3.62 -4.41 4.81
N ALA A 53 -2.95 -5.19 5.63
CA ALA A 53 -2.34 -4.76 6.87
C ALA A 53 -1.27 -3.70 6.67
N HIS A 54 -0.33 -3.93 5.75
CA HIS A 54 0.68 -2.95 5.36
C HIS A 54 0.05 -1.63 4.89
N SER A 55 -0.95 -1.72 4.01
CA SER A 55 -1.67 -0.54 3.52
C SER A 55 -2.35 0.26 4.65
N ILE A 56 -2.88 -0.41 5.68
CA ILE A 56 -3.42 0.24 6.88
C ILE A 56 -2.32 0.99 7.62
N HIS A 57 -1.15 0.38 7.84
CA HIS A 57 -0.04 1.02 8.54
C HIS A 57 0.49 2.24 7.78
N VAL A 58 0.68 2.14 6.48
CA VAL A 58 1.09 3.28 5.65
C VAL A 58 0.07 4.41 5.72
N THR A 59 -1.23 4.09 5.61
CA THR A 59 -2.30 5.08 5.75
C THR A 59 -2.28 5.75 7.12
N TYR A 60 -2.12 4.98 8.19
CA TYR A 60 -2.01 5.50 9.55
C TYR A 60 -0.87 6.51 9.70
N TRP A 61 0.32 6.20 9.17
CA TRP A 61 1.44 7.12 9.23
C TRP A 61 1.20 8.38 8.39
N LEU A 62 0.62 8.28 7.19
CA LEU A 62 0.25 9.44 6.39
C LEU A 62 -0.73 10.36 7.14
N VAL A 63 -1.74 9.78 7.78
CA VAL A 63 -2.70 10.50 8.60
C VAL A 63 -2.00 11.19 9.78
N ARG A 64 -1.08 10.53 10.47
CA ARG A 64 -0.29 11.14 11.56
C ARG A 64 0.60 12.28 11.10
N LEU A 65 1.29 12.13 9.98
CA LEU A 65 2.10 13.20 9.39
C LEU A 65 1.23 14.40 8.99
N THR A 66 0.03 14.15 8.49
CA THR A 66 -0.96 15.18 8.18
C THR A 66 -1.42 15.92 9.44
N ARG A 67 -1.79 15.19 10.50
CA ARG A 67 -2.20 15.79 11.80
C ARG A 67 -1.09 16.58 12.46
N ALA A 68 0.16 16.16 12.29
CA ALA A 68 1.33 16.88 12.78
C ALA A 68 1.65 18.15 11.97
N GLY A 69 0.90 18.42 10.89
CA GLY A 69 1.14 19.58 10.02
C GLY A 69 2.40 19.49 9.16
N ILE A 70 2.97 18.27 9.00
CA ILE A 70 4.16 18.03 8.20
C ILE A 70 3.82 18.00 6.71
N VAL A 71 2.63 17.52 6.37
CA VAL A 71 2.07 17.50 5.01
C VAL A 71 0.63 17.95 5.04
N SER A 72 0.18 18.58 3.94
CA SER A 72 -1.22 18.96 3.75
C SER A 72 -1.73 18.48 2.39
N TRP A 73 -3.02 18.21 2.29
CA TRP A 73 -3.66 17.67 1.10
C TRP A 73 -4.85 18.54 0.68
N GLU A 74 -5.00 18.79 -0.61
CA GLU A 74 -6.20 19.47 -1.13
C GLU A 74 -7.46 18.65 -0.91
N ASP A 75 -7.39 17.34 -1.17
CA ASP A 75 -8.45 16.38 -0.81
C ASP A 75 -8.04 15.63 0.48
N LYS A 76 -8.81 15.79 1.54
CA LYS A 76 -8.59 15.10 2.82
C LYS A 76 -8.62 13.58 2.72
N ARG A 77 -9.13 13.03 1.61
CA ARG A 77 -9.14 11.59 1.33
C ARG A 77 -7.82 11.08 0.75
N SER A 78 -6.95 11.97 0.26
CA SER A 78 -5.70 11.58 -0.39
C SER A 78 -4.80 10.69 0.46
N PRO A 79 -4.54 10.95 1.75
CA PRO A 79 -3.71 10.04 2.57
C PRO A 79 -4.28 8.63 2.64
N TYR A 80 -5.62 8.49 2.67
CA TYR A 80 -6.26 7.17 2.65
C TYR A 80 -6.16 6.49 1.28
N ARG A 81 -6.39 7.23 0.18
CA ARG A 81 -6.27 6.68 -1.18
C ARG A 81 -4.85 6.22 -1.47
N ILE A 82 -3.87 7.06 -1.16
CA ILE A 82 -2.45 6.76 -1.36
C ILE A 82 -2.08 5.53 -0.55
N GLY A 83 -2.31 5.54 0.76
CA GLY A 83 -1.91 4.44 1.63
C GLY A 83 -2.58 3.12 1.29
N MET A 84 -3.88 3.12 0.95
CA MET A 84 -4.61 1.90 0.61
C MET A 84 -4.29 1.35 -0.80
N LEU A 85 -3.73 2.16 -1.71
CA LEU A 85 -3.53 1.77 -3.11
C LEU A 85 -2.08 1.74 -3.58
N HIS A 86 -1.10 2.25 -2.78
CA HIS A 86 0.29 2.39 -3.24
C HIS A 86 0.90 1.08 -3.73
N ASP A 87 0.54 -0.02 -3.13
CA ASP A 87 1.06 -1.36 -3.36
C ASP A 87 0.06 -2.31 -4.05
N LEU A 88 -0.97 -1.78 -4.70
CA LEU A 88 -2.06 -2.57 -5.27
C LEU A 88 -1.59 -3.68 -6.22
N VAL A 89 -0.52 -3.46 -6.96
CA VAL A 89 0.07 -4.46 -7.88
C VAL A 89 0.46 -5.76 -7.16
N LYS A 90 0.75 -5.70 -5.86
CA LYS A 90 1.13 -6.88 -5.06
C LYS A 90 0.04 -7.97 -5.00
N CYS A 91 -1.23 -7.62 -5.25
CA CYS A 91 -2.29 -8.61 -5.45
C CYS A 91 -1.95 -9.65 -6.54
N ARG A 92 -1.06 -9.32 -7.46
CA ARG A 92 -0.70 -10.15 -8.62
C ARG A 92 0.74 -10.62 -8.62
N CYS A 93 1.53 -10.20 -7.62
CA CYS A 93 2.96 -10.49 -7.56
C CYS A 93 3.30 -11.81 -6.87
N TYR A 94 2.37 -12.39 -6.12
CA TYR A 94 2.69 -13.55 -5.30
C TYR A 94 1.67 -14.68 -5.49
N VAL A 95 2.18 -15.90 -5.56
CA VAL A 95 1.40 -17.13 -5.54
C VAL A 95 1.94 -18.03 -4.45
N VAL A 96 1.06 -18.81 -3.81
CA VAL A 96 1.51 -19.82 -2.85
C VAL A 96 2.41 -20.82 -3.56
N ASP A 97 3.55 -21.13 -2.97
CA ASP A 97 4.47 -22.14 -3.49
C ASP A 97 3.75 -23.51 -3.54
N PRO A 98 3.58 -24.12 -4.72
CA PRO A 98 2.89 -25.39 -4.84
C PRO A 98 3.62 -26.56 -4.14
N THR A 99 4.87 -26.36 -3.74
CA THR A 99 5.66 -27.34 -2.98
C THR A 99 5.58 -27.13 -1.47
N TRP A 100 4.86 -26.12 -1.01
CA TRP A 100 4.62 -25.90 0.41
C TRP A 100 3.67 -26.97 0.96
N ASP A 101 4.09 -27.64 1.99
CA ASP A 101 3.41 -28.79 2.61
C ASP A 101 2.30 -28.40 3.61
N GLY A 102 2.03 -27.09 3.78
CA GLY A 102 1.04 -26.57 4.71
C GLY A 102 1.52 -26.39 6.14
N TYR A 103 2.80 -26.71 6.44
CA TYR A 103 3.37 -26.54 7.76
C TYR A 103 4.22 -25.26 7.87
N GLY A 104 4.07 -24.57 9.01
CA GLY A 104 4.77 -23.32 9.27
C GLY A 104 4.27 -22.12 8.42
N PRO A 105 5.04 -21.04 8.34
CA PRO A 105 4.66 -19.86 7.57
C PRO A 105 4.40 -20.18 6.10
N THR A 106 3.38 -19.57 5.52
CA THR A 106 3.07 -19.72 4.09
C THR A 106 4.26 -19.30 3.25
N ARG A 107 4.64 -20.13 2.29
CA ARG A 107 5.70 -19.83 1.32
C ARG A 107 5.12 -19.27 0.04
N TYR A 108 5.71 -18.18 -0.45
CA TYR A 108 5.29 -17.52 -1.68
C TYR A 108 6.38 -17.55 -2.75
N LEU A 109 5.96 -17.71 -4.00
CA LEU A 109 6.79 -17.48 -5.18
C LEU A 109 6.43 -16.13 -5.78
N TYR A 110 7.45 -15.38 -6.23
CA TYR A 110 7.24 -14.17 -6.99
C TYR A 110 6.75 -14.50 -8.40
N ARG A 111 5.71 -13.83 -8.82
CA ARG A 111 5.19 -13.84 -10.18
C ARG A 111 5.29 -12.43 -10.74
N GLN A 112 5.97 -12.30 -11.88
CA GLN A 112 6.02 -11.02 -12.56
C GLN A 112 4.61 -10.59 -12.99
N PRO A 113 4.12 -9.44 -12.56
CA PRO A 113 2.83 -8.92 -13.03
C PRO A 113 2.94 -8.46 -14.50
N GLU A 114 1.80 -8.21 -15.13
CA GLU A 114 1.70 -7.79 -16.52
C GLU A 114 2.33 -6.42 -16.78
N LEU A 115 2.38 -5.58 -15.76
CA LEU A 115 3.00 -4.25 -15.80
C LEU A 115 4.27 -4.24 -14.96
N THR A 116 5.28 -3.57 -15.46
CA THR A 116 6.55 -3.32 -14.75
C THR A 116 6.49 -1.97 -14.04
N GLY A 117 7.39 -1.79 -13.07
CA GLY A 117 7.35 -0.62 -12.20
C GLY A 117 6.34 -0.80 -11.06
N HIS A 118 6.86 -0.82 -9.84
CA HIS A 118 6.03 -1.18 -8.68
C HIS A 118 4.92 -0.17 -8.41
N GLY A 119 5.27 1.12 -8.34
CA GLY A 119 4.33 2.19 -8.12
C GLY A 119 3.48 2.50 -9.35
N GLU A 120 4.09 2.52 -10.54
CA GLU A 120 3.40 2.76 -11.81
C GLU A 120 2.31 1.71 -12.05
N ALA A 121 2.64 0.44 -11.85
CA ALA A 121 1.68 -0.64 -11.99
C ALA A 121 0.53 -0.52 -10.98
N SER A 122 0.81 -0.11 -9.73
CA SER A 122 -0.22 0.13 -8.71
C SER A 122 -1.16 1.27 -9.11
N ALA A 123 -0.61 2.41 -9.57
CA ALA A 123 -1.41 3.54 -10.04
C ALA A 123 -2.26 3.16 -11.27
N LEU A 124 -1.67 2.47 -12.25
CA LEU A 124 -2.37 2.01 -13.45
C LEU A 124 -3.48 1.00 -13.12
N PHE A 125 -3.26 0.07 -12.19
CA PHE A 125 -4.30 -0.87 -11.75
C PHE A 125 -5.43 -0.16 -11.02
N ALA A 126 -5.13 0.82 -10.16
CA ALA A 126 -6.15 1.62 -9.51
C ALA A 126 -7.06 2.33 -10.53
N MET A 127 -6.47 2.94 -11.55
CA MET A 127 -7.22 3.65 -12.57
C MET A 127 -7.95 2.71 -13.55
N SER A 128 -7.27 1.69 -14.07
CA SER A 128 -7.82 0.87 -15.17
C SER A 128 -8.76 -0.24 -14.68
N MET A 129 -8.44 -0.90 -13.57
CA MET A 129 -9.21 -2.05 -13.07
C MET A 129 -10.27 -1.65 -12.05
N LEU A 130 -9.95 -0.70 -11.17
CA LEU A 130 -10.90 -0.24 -10.16
C LEU A 130 -11.75 0.94 -10.66
N GLY A 131 -11.26 1.70 -11.63
CA GLY A 131 -11.91 2.92 -12.12
C GLY A 131 -11.72 4.11 -11.18
N VAL A 132 -10.71 4.07 -10.32
CA VAL A 132 -10.40 5.14 -9.38
C VAL A 132 -9.81 6.33 -10.12
N ARG A 133 -10.31 7.53 -9.87
CA ARG A 133 -9.73 8.77 -10.35
C ARG A 133 -8.66 9.22 -9.35
N LEU A 134 -7.40 9.03 -9.70
CA LEU A 134 -6.28 9.59 -8.93
C LEU A 134 -5.99 11.02 -9.39
N THR A 135 -5.75 11.91 -8.44
CA THR A 135 -5.23 13.25 -8.72
C THR A 135 -3.74 13.17 -9.12
N PRO A 136 -3.17 14.21 -9.76
CA PRO A 136 -1.74 14.21 -10.08
C PRO A 136 -0.84 13.98 -8.86
N VAL A 137 -1.15 14.58 -7.70
CA VAL A 137 -0.38 14.36 -6.47
C VAL A 137 -0.51 12.94 -5.94
N GLU A 138 -1.71 12.37 -5.93
CA GLU A 138 -1.92 10.96 -5.52
C GLU A 138 -1.16 10.01 -6.44
N THR A 139 -1.19 10.27 -7.75
CA THR A 139 -0.42 9.48 -8.74
C THR A 139 1.08 9.58 -8.48
N ALA A 140 1.62 10.79 -8.29
CA ALA A 140 3.03 10.99 -7.99
C ALA A 140 3.45 10.27 -6.69
N CYS A 141 2.65 10.37 -5.64
CA CYS A 141 2.89 9.67 -4.38
C CYS A 141 2.91 8.15 -4.55
N ILE A 142 1.94 7.58 -5.26
CA ILE A 142 1.87 6.13 -5.48
C ILE A 142 3.03 5.66 -6.36
N VAL A 143 3.33 6.37 -7.45
CA VAL A 143 4.42 6.01 -8.37
C VAL A 143 5.77 6.02 -7.66
N HIS A 144 6.01 7.01 -6.80
CA HIS A 144 7.32 7.25 -6.19
C HIS A 144 7.42 6.85 -4.71
N HIS A 145 6.47 6.06 -4.17
CA HIS A 145 6.46 5.67 -2.75
C HIS A 145 7.73 4.92 -2.33
N MET A 146 8.36 4.17 -3.23
CA MET A 146 9.63 3.46 -2.97
C MET A 146 10.83 4.41 -2.78
N GLY A 147 10.68 5.71 -3.07
CA GLY A 147 11.77 6.68 -3.00
C GLY A 147 12.87 6.40 -4.02
N ALA A 148 14.11 6.78 -3.70
CA ALA A 148 15.27 6.61 -4.60
C ALA A 148 15.87 5.20 -4.59
N PHE A 149 15.33 4.24 -3.84
CA PHE A 149 15.87 2.89 -3.74
C PHE A 149 15.61 2.09 -5.02
N CYS A 150 16.68 1.54 -5.59
CA CYS A 150 16.65 0.69 -6.78
C CYS A 150 16.22 1.39 -8.08
N LEU A 151 16.27 2.70 -8.17
CA LEU A 151 15.93 3.44 -9.37
C LEU A 151 17.10 3.47 -10.38
N ASP A 152 16.78 3.35 -11.66
CA ASP A 152 17.73 3.66 -12.72
C ASP A 152 17.87 5.18 -12.94
N ASN A 153 18.77 5.61 -13.85
CA ASN A 153 19.01 7.02 -14.11
C ASN A 153 17.79 7.78 -14.69
N ARG A 154 16.85 7.10 -15.34
CA ARG A 154 15.62 7.69 -15.87
C ARG A 154 14.62 7.88 -14.72
N GLU A 155 14.41 6.83 -13.95
CA GLU A 155 13.52 6.83 -12.81
C GLU A 155 13.94 7.85 -11.74
N LEU A 156 15.26 8.02 -11.52
CA LEU A 156 15.79 9.08 -10.65
C LEU A 156 15.41 10.49 -11.12
N LYS A 157 15.44 10.76 -12.44
CA LYS A 157 15.02 12.05 -12.98
C LYS A 157 13.52 12.27 -12.84
N GLU A 158 12.72 11.24 -13.01
CA GLU A 158 11.28 11.28 -12.83
C GLU A 158 10.93 11.52 -11.34
N PHE A 159 11.66 10.88 -10.43
CA PHE A 159 11.56 11.11 -8.99
C PHE A 159 11.94 12.54 -8.59
N ASP A 160 13.07 13.06 -9.09
CA ASP A 160 13.49 14.45 -8.86
C ASP A 160 12.46 15.45 -9.39
N ALA A 161 11.84 15.17 -10.54
CA ALA A 161 10.78 16.01 -11.09
C ALA A 161 9.53 15.99 -10.20
N ALA A 162 9.14 14.83 -9.68
CA ALA A 162 8.03 14.72 -8.73
C ALA A 162 8.31 15.47 -7.42
N LEU A 163 9.54 15.38 -6.89
CA LEU A 163 9.98 16.16 -5.72
C LEU A 163 9.98 17.67 -5.98
N GLY A 164 10.23 18.09 -7.22
CA GLY A 164 10.15 19.51 -7.60
C GLY A 164 8.73 20.08 -7.58
N VAL A 165 7.70 19.23 -7.70
CA VAL A 165 6.30 19.63 -7.75
C VAL A 165 5.55 19.33 -6.45
N TYR A 166 5.77 18.17 -5.85
CA TYR A 166 5.07 17.64 -4.67
C TYR A 166 6.06 17.15 -3.59
N PRO A 167 6.97 18.01 -3.10
CA PRO A 167 8.07 17.57 -2.24
C PRO A 167 7.61 16.98 -0.91
N GLN A 168 6.63 17.59 -0.26
CA GLN A 168 6.14 17.11 1.04
C GLN A 168 5.35 15.82 0.90
N GLU A 169 4.47 15.75 -0.07
CA GLU A 169 3.55 14.62 -0.27
C GLU A 169 4.32 13.36 -0.66
N VAL A 170 5.26 13.47 -1.60
CA VAL A 170 6.10 12.34 -2.05
C VAL A 170 7.03 11.86 -0.93
N VAL A 171 7.73 12.79 -0.25
CA VAL A 171 8.62 12.42 0.86
C VAL A 171 7.85 11.80 2.02
N CYS A 172 6.68 12.37 2.39
CA CYS A 172 5.86 11.82 3.46
C CYS A 172 5.29 10.45 3.12
N THR A 173 4.94 10.21 1.85
CA THR A 173 4.46 8.89 1.41
C THR A 173 5.57 7.84 1.52
N HIS A 174 6.77 8.13 1.01
CA HIS A 174 7.94 7.27 1.17
C HIS A 174 8.29 7.02 2.65
N THR A 175 8.27 8.08 3.46
CA THR A 175 8.53 7.97 4.90
C THR A 175 7.50 7.12 5.60
N ALA A 176 6.22 7.24 5.27
CA ALA A 176 5.14 6.45 5.84
C ALA A 176 5.32 4.95 5.55
N ASP A 177 5.70 4.60 4.31
CA ASP A 177 6.01 3.23 3.92
C ASP A 177 7.23 2.67 4.69
N LEU A 178 8.31 3.45 4.83
CA LEU A 178 9.46 3.05 5.64
C LEU A 178 9.11 2.86 7.12
N LEU A 179 8.32 3.76 7.70
CA LEU A 179 7.88 3.65 9.10
C LEU A 179 7.02 2.40 9.31
N ALA A 180 6.10 2.11 8.40
CA ALA A 180 5.29 0.91 8.43
C ALA A 180 6.19 -0.35 8.35
N SER A 181 6.95 -0.50 7.28
CA SER A 181 7.71 -1.71 6.99
C SER A 181 8.90 -1.96 7.93
N ARG A 182 9.49 -0.92 8.54
CA ARG A 182 10.72 -1.02 9.33
C ARG A 182 10.52 -0.91 10.84
N LEU A 183 9.51 -0.20 11.29
CA LEU A 183 9.28 -0.01 12.73
C LEU A 183 8.11 -0.84 13.26
N GLU A 184 6.98 -0.84 12.58
CA GLU A 184 5.78 -1.50 13.11
C GLU A 184 5.71 -2.98 12.75
N GLU A 185 5.91 -3.31 11.48
CA GLU A 185 5.70 -4.66 10.96
C GLU A 185 6.83 -5.63 11.29
N SER A 186 7.96 -5.13 11.79
CA SER A 186 9.10 -5.96 12.22
C SER A 186 9.11 -6.31 13.70
N VAL A 187 8.30 -5.67 14.55
CA VAL A 187 8.41 -5.76 16.00
C VAL A 187 7.15 -6.26 16.70
N THR A 188 5.98 -5.75 16.39
CA THR A 188 4.70 -6.18 16.96
C THR A 188 3.54 -5.65 16.14
N TYR A 189 2.53 -6.47 15.98
CA TYR A 189 1.39 -6.17 15.15
C TYR A 189 0.23 -5.67 15.99
N ASP A 190 0.13 -4.35 16.18
CA ASP A 190 -1.09 -3.71 16.65
C ASP A 190 -1.65 -2.83 15.53
N LEU A 191 -2.78 -3.25 14.96
CA LEU A 191 -3.49 -2.44 13.97
C LEU A 191 -3.86 -1.09 14.57
N PRO A 192 -3.46 0.03 13.97
CA PRO A 192 -3.90 1.35 14.39
C PRO A 192 -5.40 1.49 14.12
N ILE A 193 -6.20 1.33 15.16
CA ILE A 193 -7.67 1.35 15.07
C ILE A 193 -8.22 2.80 15.04
N ASP A 194 -7.43 3.78 15.46
CA ASP A 194 -7.86 5.17 15.65
C ASP A 194 -7.39 6.10 14.53
N GLY A 195 -7.98 5.94 13.35
CA GLY A 195 -7.70 6.76 12.18
C GLY A 195 -8.88 7.66 11.80
N GLU A 196 -9.23 8.64 12.61
CA GLU A 196 -9.97 9.80 12.15
C GLU A 196 -9.00 10.95 11.86
N VAL A 197 -9.03 11.50 10.65
CA VAL A 197 -8.36 12.76 10.26
C VAL A 197 -9.25 13.91 10.57
#